data_d3c508b11855dd84f0d4e0cbc3294eeb
#
_entry.id   d3c508b11855dd84f0d4e0cbc3294eeb
#
_cell.length_a   1.000
_cell.length_b   1.000
_cell.length_c   1.000
_cell.angle_alpha   90.00
_cell.angle_beta   90.00
_cell.angle_gamma   90.00
#
_symmetry.space_group_name_H-M   'P 1'
#
loop_
_entity.id
_entity.type
_entity.pdbx_description
1 polymer ?
#
loop_
_entity_poly.entity_id
_entity_poly.type
_entity_poly.pdbx_seq_one_letter_code
_entity_poly.pdbx_strand_id
1 'polypeptide(L)'
;MQKGLNTRQRFVKRVFDLFFSFFGLLFFLIPILILIIGAWFSTGNFGLFKQIRVGKNGILFKIFKIKTMNENIPIEDFITLKNDNRITPFGKFLRLFKLDELPQLFNVLIGDMSLVGPRPDVTGYADKLIGYDRIILSVKPGITGPATLKFKNEEDILSKQNNPKKYNDKVIWPEKIELNKQYIKDWSLINDIKCIVKTIIG
;
A
#
# COMPACT_ATOMS: atom_id res chain seq x y z
N MET A 1 -17.50 -10.10 20.23
CA MET A 1 -17.03 -9.62 18.91
C MET A 1 -16.21 -8.35 19.11
N GLN A 2 -14.92 -8.37 18.86
CA GLN A 2 -14.15 -7.12 18.84
C GLN A 2 -14.64 -6.27 17.67
N LYS A 3 -15.05 -5.03 17.98
CA LYS A 3 -15.54 -4.06 16.98
C LYS A 3 -14.32 -3.36 16.37
N GLY A 4 -14.36 -3.09 15.07
CA GLY A 4 -13.42 -2.17 14.44
C GLY A 4 -13.46 -0.78 15.11
N LEU A 5 -12.78 0.22 14.53
CA LEU A 5 -12.77 1.58 15.06
C LEU A 5 -14.18 2.11 15.36
N ASN A 6 -14.35 2.76 16.51
CA ASN A 6 -15.61 3.43 16.87
C ASN A 6 -15.83 4.69 16.02
N THR A 7 -17.03 5.27 16.09
CA THR A 7 -17.42 6.44 15.26
C THR A 7 -16.50 7.64 15.45
N ARG A 8 -16.12 7.95 16.71
CA ARG A 8 -15.22 9.07 17.03
C ARG A 8 -13.82 8.83 16.43
N GLN A 9 -13.29 7.62 16.58
CA GLN A 9 -11.99 7.23 16.01
C GLN A 9 -12.00 7.34 14.47
N ARG A 10 -13.05 6.87 13.81
CA ARG A 10 -13.21 6.98 12.35
C ARG A 10 -13.28 8.45 11.91
N PHE A 11 -13.99 9.30 12.65
CA PHE A 11 -14.09 10.70 12.35
C PHE A 11 -12.74 11.41 12.48
N VAL A 12 -12.05 11.25 13.62
CA VAL A 12 -10.72 11.85 13.86
C VAL A 12 -9.72 11.40 12.80
N LYS A 13 -9.70 10.09 12.51
CA LYS A 13 -8.85 9.52 11.47
C LYS A 13 -9.14 10.12 10.09
N ARG A 14 -10.43 10.29 9.74
CA ARG A 14 -10.82 10.84 8.45
C ARG A 14 -10.45 12.31 8.29
N VAL A 15 -10.64 13.12 9.32
CA VAL A 15 -10.21 14.52 9.32
C VAL A 15 -8.69 14.63 9.12
N PHE A 16 -7.94 13.82 9.85
CA PHE A 16 -6.48 13.72 9.70
C PHE A 16 -6.09 13.31 8.27
N ASP A 17 -6.69 12.26 7.73
CA ASP A 17 -6.45 11.78 6.37
C ASP A 17 -6.73 12.86 5.33
N LEU A 18 -7.87 13.56 5.43
CA LEU A 18 -8.25 14.63 4.50
C LEU A 18 -7.26 15.79 4.55
N PHE A 19 -6.92 16.25 5.76
CA PHE A 19 -5.99 17.36 5.92
C PHE A 19 -4.64 17.06 5.28
N PHE A 20 -4.00 15.96 5.66
CA PHE A 20 -2.66 15.63 5.16
C PHE A 20 -2.64 15.20 3.70
N SER A 21 -3.70 14.54 3.20
CA SER A 21 -3.76 14.19 1.78
C SER A 21 -4.01 15.41 0.89
N PHE A 22 -4.83 16.37 1.33
CA PHE A 22 -5.08 17.61 0.58
C PHE A 22 -3.80 18.46 0.46
N PHE A 23 -3.17 18.78 1.60
CA PHE A 23 -1.94 19.56 1.60
C PHE A 23 -0.76 18.80 0.97
N GLY A 24 -0.69 17.47 1.18
CA GLY A 24 0.29 16.62 0.52
C GLY A 24 0.14 16.64 -0.99
N LEU A 25 -1.07 16.53 -1.52
CA LEU A 25 -1.30 16.65 -2.97
C LEU A 25 -0.96 18.04 -3.50
N LEU A 26 -1.33 19.09 -2.78
CA LEU A 26 -0.98 20.45 -3.19
C LEU A 26 0.54 20.65 -3.28
N PHE A 27 1.28 20.13 -2.32
CA PHE A 27 2.74 20.21 -2.28
C PHE A 27 3.42 19.32 -3.33
N PHE A 28 2.94 18.09 -3.49
CA PHE A 28 3.56 17.11 -4.39
C PHE A 28 2.96 17.07 -5.79
N LEU A 29 1.99 17.93 -6.14
CA LEU A 29 1.33 17.92 -7.44
C LEU A 29 2.33 18.03 -8.59
N ILE A 30 3.18 19.07 -8.56
CA ILE A 30 4.19 19.29 -9.60
C ILE A 30 5.22 18.15 -9.64
N PRO A 31 5.84 17.72 -8.52
CA PRO A 31 6.65 16.51 -8.47
C PRO A 31 5.98 15.28 -9.07
N ILE A 32 4.72 14.98 -8.71
CA ILE A 32 3.99 13.82 -9.24
C ILE A 32 3.87 13.89 -10.76
N LEU A 33 3.53 15.06 -11.33
CA LEU A 33 3.42 15.24 -12.77
C LEU A 33 4.77 15.01 -13.47
N ILE A 34 5.86 15.56 -12.93
CA ILE A 34 7.22 15.35 -13.45
C ILE A 34 7.59 13.88 -13.44
N LEU A 35 7.31 13.17 -12.32
CA LEU A 35 7.62 11.75 -12.18
C LEU A 35 6.76 10.87 -13.11
N ILE A 36 5.49 11.23 -13.37
CA ILE A 36 4.64 10.56 -14.35
C ILE A 36 5.22 10.70 -15.76
N ILE A 37 5.70 11.90 -16.13
CA ILE A 37 6.34 12.13 -17.42
C ILE A 37 7.64 11.32 -17.52
N GLY A 38 8.49 11.34 -16.49
CA GLY A 38 9.72 10.53 -16.44
C GLY A 38 9.45 9.03 -16.56
N ALA A 39 8.40 8.53 -15.89
CA ALA A 39 7.97 7.14 -15.99
C ALA A 39 7.45 6.80 -17.41
N TRP A 40 6.77 7.72 -18.07
CA TRP A 40 6.34 7.52 -19.45
C TRP A 40 7.55 7.30 -20.37
N PHE A 41 8.57 8.17 -20.33
CA PHE A 41 9.78 7.98 -21.11
C PHE A 41 10.53 6.69 -20.76
N SER A 42 10.56 6.33 -19.47
CA SER A 42 11.28 5.14 -18.99
C SER A 42 10.62 3.80 -19.34
N THR A 43 9.29 3.77 -19.44
CA THR A 43 8.51 2.54 -19.66
C THR A 43 7.91 2.43 -21.06
N GLY A 44 7.97 3.52 -21.87
CA GLY A 44 7.34 3.58 -23.19
C GLY A 44 5.80 3.62 -23.17
N ASN A 45 5.20 3.71 -21.98
CA ASN A 45 3.74 3.72 -21.76
C ASN A 45 3.38 4.82 -20.80
N PHE A 46 2.09 5.25 -20.77
CA PHE A 46 1.62 6.29 -19.86
C PHE A 46 2.07 6.03 -18.42
N GLY A 47 2.73 7.01 -17.80
CA GLY A 47 3.46 6.85 -16.54
C GLY A 47 2.60 6.65 -15.29
N LEU A 48 1.25 6.71 -15.38
CA LEU A 48 0.34 6.42 -14.28
C LEU A 48 -0.19 4.98 -14.39
N PHE A 49 0.10 4.18 -13.38
CA PHE A 49 -0.37 2.80 -13.23
C PHE A 49 -1.64 2.76 -12.38
N LYS A 50 -2.59 1.91 -12.79
CA LYS A 50 -3.85 1.67 -12.08
C LYS A 50 -4.04 0.18 -11.89
N GLN A 51 -4.40 -0.26 -10.68
CA GLN A 51 -4.68 -1.66 -10.38
C GLN A 51 -5.86 -1.79 -9.43
N ILE A 52 -6.69 -2.82 -9.63
CA ILE A 52 -7.79 -3.14 -8.72
C ILE A 52 -7.20 -3.75 -7.45
N ARG A 53 -7.67 -3.28 -6.30
CA ARG A 53 -7.29 -3.74 -4.97
C ARG A 53 -8.51 -3.92 -4.08
N VAL A 54 -8.34 -4.73 -3.03
CA VAL A 54 -9.35 -4.95 -2.02
C VAL A 54 -9.31 -3.81 -0.99
N GLY A 55 -10.44 -3.13 -0.83
CA GLY A 55 -10.60 -2.03 0.09
C GLY A 55 -11.44 -2.39 1.32
N LYS A 56 -11.93 -1.36 2.00
CA LYS A 56 -12.78 -1.51 3.18
C LYS A 56 -14.03 -2.34 2.86
N ASN A 57 -14.40 -3.23 3.78
CA ASN A 57 -15.52 -4.17 3.67
C ASN A 57 -15.42 -5.15 2.49
N GLY A 58 -14.25 -5.25 1.84
CA GLY A 58 -14.04 -6.06 0.65
C GLY A 58 -14.45 -5.36 -0.66
N ILE A 59 -14.81 -4.09 -0.62
CA ILE A 59 -15.17 -3.31 -1.82
C ILE A 59 -13.92 -3.06 -2.65
N LEU A 60 -13.96 -3.38 -3.93
CA LEU A 60 -12.84 -3.20 -4.84
C LEU A 60 -12.71 -1.71 -5.22
N PHE A 61 -11.48 -1.23 -5.29
CA PHE A 61 -11.15 0.13 -5.75
C PHE A 61 -9.92 0.13 -6.64
N LYS A 62 -9.67 1.23 -7.34
CA LYS A 62 -8.49 1.41 -8.18
C LYS A 62 -7.43 2.19 -7.42
N ILE A 63 -6.29 1.56 -7.13
CA ILE A 63 -5.12 2.24 -6.59
C ILE A 63 -4.36 2.95 -7.71
N PHE A 64 -3.82 4.14 -7.42
CA PHE A 64 -2.98 4.91 -8.34
C PHE A 64 -1.52 4.85 -7.90
N LYS A 65 -0.63 4.57 -8.86
CA LYS A 65 0.84 4.57 -8.66
C LYS A 65 1.54 5.16 -9.87
N ILE A 66 2.77 5.61 -9.71
CA ILE A 66 3.63 5.89 -10.85
C ILE A 66 4.15 4.54 -11.40
N LYS A 67 4.14 4.40 -12.72
CA LYS A 67 4.59 3.18 -13.37
C LYS A 67 6.09 3.00 -13.21
N THR A 68 6.50 1.82 -12.75
CA THR A 68 7.91 1.48 -12.49
C THR A 68 8.41 0.30 -13.31
N MET A 69 7.50 -0.37 -14.03
CA MET A 69 7.76 -1.60 -14.76
C MET A 69 7.37 -1.49 -16.22
N ASN A 70 8.09 -2.19 -17.08
CA ASN A 70 7.74 -2.37 -18.49
C ASN A 70 6.68 -3.48 -18.61
N GLU A 71 5.57 -3.21 -19.30
CA GLU A 71 4.46 -4.15 -19.51
C GLU A 71 4.70 -5.11 -20.69
N ASN A 72 5.73 -4.88 -21.51
CA ASN A 72 6.05 -5.74 -22.66
C ASN A 72 6.66 -7.09 -22.26
N ILE A 73 6.95 -7.29 -20.97
CA ILE A 73 7.48 -8.53 -20.42
C ILE A 73 6.32 -9.31 -19.78
N PRO A 74 6.10 -10.59 -20.15
CA PRO A 74 5.00 -11.40 -19.61
C PRO A 74 4.98 -11.45 -18.08
N ILE A 75 3.80 -11.45 -17.51
CA ILE A 75 3.60 -11.57 -16.05
C ILE A 75 3.60 -13.07 -15.73
N GLU A 76 4.69 -13.57 -15.18
CA GLU A 76 4.75 -14.96 -14.70
C GLU A 76 4.13 -15.12 -13.30
N ASP A 77 4.23 -14.08 -12.44
CA ASP A 77 3.65 -14.09 -11.10
C ASP A 77 3.30 -12.68 -10.61
N PHE A 78 2.27 -12.57 -9.74
CA PHE A 78 1.88 -11.29 -9.10
C PHE A 78 2.85 -10.85 -7.99
N ILE A 79 3.78 -11.72 -7.59
CA ILE A 79 4.79 -11.43 -6.58
C ILE A 79 6.00 -10.78 -7.27
N THR A 80 6.30 -9.56 -6.88
CA THR A 80 7.50 -8.86 -7.35
C THR A 80 8.70 -9.28 -6.50
N LEU A 81 9.77 -9.71 -7.16
CA LEU A 81 11.05 -10.02 -6.53
C LEU A 81 12.03 -8.85 -6.71
N LYS A 82 13.07 -8.79 -5.86
CA LYS A 82 14.07 -7.69 -5.85
C LYS A 82 14.73 -7.44 -7.20
N ASN A 83 15.00 -8.49 -7.98
CA ASN A 83 15.68 -8.43 -9.28
C ASN A 83 14.72 -8.67 -10.44
N ASP A 84 13.48 -8.23 -10.34
CA ASP A 84 12.50 -8.36 -11.41
C ASP A 84 12.94 -7.53 -12.63
N ASN A 85 13.19 -8.21 -13.75
CA ASN A 85 13.68 -7.61 -15.00
C ASN A 85 12.71 -6.61 -15.63
N ARG A 86 11.46 -6.61 -15.19
CA ARG A 86 10.45 -5.63 -15.62
C ARG A 86 10.69 -4.23 -15.05
N ILE A 87 11.40 -4.12 -13.92
CA ILE A 87 11.63 -2.86 -13.24
C ILE A 87 12.67 -2.04 -14.00
N THR A 88 12.28 -0.88 -14.50
CA THR A 88 13.19 0.05 -15.19
C THR A 88 14.19 0.69 -14.21
N PRO A 89 15.35 1.20 -14.67
CA PRO A 89 16.30 1.93 -13.81
C PRO A 89 15.62 3.10 -13.07
N PHE A 90 14.79 3.88 -13.76
CA PHE A 90 14.00 4.95 -13.16
C PHE A 90 12.97 4.40 -12.16
N GLY A 91 12.34 3.27 -12.48
CA GLY A 91 11.43 2.56 -11.59
C GLY A 91 12.12 2.10 -10.30
N LYS A 92 13.37 1.62 -10.36
CA LYS A 92 14.16 1.29 -9.17
C LYS A 92 14.38 2.49 -8.27
N PHE A 93 14.73 3.65 -8.85
CA PHE A 93 14.85 4.90 -8.11
C PHE A 93 13.52 5.27 -7.42
N LEU A 94 12.40 5.24 -8.15
CA LEU A 94 11.08 5.56 -7.59
C LEU A 94 10.70 4.66 -6.41
N ARG A 95 10.93 3.35 -6.53
CA ARG A 95 10.64 2.35 -5.48
C ARG A 95 11.52 2.53 -4.25
N LEU A 96 12.82 2.82 -4.46
CA LEU A 96 13.76 3.04 -3.37
C LEU A 96 13.29 4.17 -2.42
N PHE A 97 12.78 5.25 -3.00
CA PHE A 97 12.28 6.42 -2.25
C PHE A 97 10.76 6.41 -2.05
N LYS A 98 10.07 5.32 -2.46
CA LYS A 98 8.59 5.19 -2.42
C LYS A 98 7.83 6.32 -3.11
N LEU A 99 8.48 6.98 -4.07
CA LEU A 99 7.88 8.06 -4.85
C LEU A 99 6.77 7.56 -5.78
N ASP A 100 6.83 6.28 -6.16
CA ASP A 100 5.79 5.63 -6.96
C ASP A 100 4.44 5.57 -6.24
N GLU A 101 4.41 5.67 -4.92
CA GLU A 101 3.18 5.62 -4.13
C GLU A 101 2.54 7.00 -3.85
N LEU A 102 3.21 8.12 -4.22
CA LEU A 102 2.67 9.48 -4.01
C LEU A 102 1.25 9.70 -4.60
N PRO A 103 0.89 9.16 -5.79
CA PRO A 103 -0.47 9.32 -6.31
C PRO A 103 -1.56 8.70 -5.43
N GLN A 104 -1.23 7.80 -4.49
CA GLN A 104 -2.19 7.23 -3.55
C GLN A 104 -2.76 8.29 -2.58
N LEU A 105 -2.11 9.45 -2.42
CA LEU A 105 -2.69 10.58 -1.70
C LEU A 105 -4.05 10.98 -2.30
N PHE A 106 -4.24 10.82 -3.61
CA PHE A 106 -5.53 11.02 -4.26
C PHE A 106 -6.56 9.98 -3.83
N ASN A 107 -6.16 8.69 -3.69
CA ASN A 107 -7.05 7.66 -3.15
C ASN A 107 -7.46 7.96 -1.69
N VAL A 108 -6.55 8.53 -0.90
CA VAL A 108 -6.88 8.98 0.46
C VAL A 108 -7.87 10.13 0.43
N LEU A 109 -7.65 11.12 -0.43
CA LEU A 109 -8.52 12.30 -0.55
C LEU A 109 -9.95 11.94 -0.95
N ILE A 110 -10.14 11.09 -1.97
CA ILE A 110 -11.46 10.64 -2.42
C ILE A 110 -12.10 9.63 -1.46
N GLY A 111 -11.31 9.02 -0.56
CA GLY A 111 -11.82 8.18 0.50
C GLY A 111 -11.76 6.68 0.29
N ASP A 112 -11.07 6.21 -0.73
CA ASP A 112 -10.79 4.79 -0.95
C ASP A 112 -9.77 4.25 0.05
N MET A 113 -8.80 5.10 0.42
CA MET A 113 -7.69 4.78 1.31
C MET A 113 -7.63 5.70 2.54
N SER A 114 -6.70 5.40 3.42
CA SER A 114 -6.20 6.18 4.56
C SER A 114 -4.69 6.34 4.44
N LEU A 115 -4.09 7.30 5.12
CA LEU A 115 -2.64 7.40 5.22
C LEU A 115 -2.04 6.17 5.91
N VAL A 116 -2.68 5.71 6.99
CA VAL A 116 -2.22 4.55 7.76
C VAL A 116 -3.32 3.49 7.86
N GLY A 117 -2.95 2.23 7.60
CA GLY A 117 -3.87 1.09 7.65
C GLY A 117 -3.26 -0.18 7.07
N PRO A 118 -4.01 -1.28 7.02
CA PRO A 118 -3.61 -2.47 6.29
C PRO A 118 -3.28 -2.13 4.83
N ARG A 119 -2.18 -2.68 4.29
CA ARG A 119 -1.85 -2.47 2.86
C ARG A 119 -2.93 -3.10 1.98
N PRO A 120 -3.39 -2.43 0.91
CA PRO A 120 -4.41 -2.99 0.03
C PRO A 120 -3.85 -4.16 -0.79
N ASP A 121 -4.44 -5.34 -0.64
CA ASP A 121 -4.02 -6.53 -1.36
C ASP A 121 -4.71 -6.66 -2.72
N VAL A 122 -4.12 -7.47 -3.60
CA VAL A 122 -4.81 -7.98 -4.78
C VAL A 122 -5.95 -8.92 -4.37
N THR A 123 -6.89 -9.16 -5.26
CA THR A 123 -7.93 -10.18 -5.04
C THR A 123 -7.31 -11.56 -4.84
N GLY A 124 -7.93 -12.37 -4.00
CA GLY A 124 -7.47 -13.72 -3.67
C GLY A 124 -6.83 -13.86 -2.28
N TYR A 125 -6.63 -12.77 -1.55
CA TYR A 125 -6.10 -12.73 -0.18
C TYR A 125 -7.10 -12.15 0.80
N ALA A 126 -7.13 -10.83 0.97
CA ALA A 126 -7.97 -10.18 1.98
C ALA A 126 -9.48 -10.37 1.74
N ASP A 127 -9.91 -10.46 0.50
CA ASP A 127 -11.30 -10.75 0.11
C ASP A 127 -11.79 -12.14 0.54
N LYS A 128 -10.86 -13.11 0.67
CA LYS A 128 -11.16 -14.49 1.11
C LYS A 128 -11.12 -14.69 2.61
N LEU A 129 -10.76 -13.67 3.38
CA LEU A 129 -10.73 -13.77 4.85
C LEU A 129 -12.13 -14.03 5.40
N ILE A 130 -12.21 -14.96 6.36
CA ILE A 130 -13.41 -15.35 7.09
C ILE A 130 -13.22 -15.14 8.58
N GLY A 131 -14.31 -15.21 9.33
CA GLY A 131 -14.26 -15.13 10.78
C GLY A 131 -13.66 -13.83 11.29
N TYR A 132 -12.82 -13.95 12.33
CA TYR A 132 -12.21 -12.79 12.99
C TYR A 132 -11.15 -12.07 12.16
N ASP A 133 -10.46 -12.76 11.28
CA ASP A 133 -9.43 -12.17 10.44
C ASP A 133 -9.98 -11.11 9.48
N ARG A 134 -11.27 -11.23 9.14
CA ARG A 134 -11.97 -10.24 8.30
C ARG A 134 -12.04 -8.83 8.93
N ILE A 135 -11.72 -8.69 10.22
CA ILE A 135 -11.70 -7.39 10.90
C ILE A 135 -10.72 -6.41 10.23
N ILE A 136 -9.65 -6.88 9.57
CA ILE A 136 -8.72 -6.00 8.87
C ILE A 136 -9.39 -5.19 7.75
N LEU A 137 -10.49 -5.69 7.20
CA LEU A 137 -11.32 -4.99 6.22
C LEU A 137 -12.31 -3.99 6.85
N SER A 138 -12.41 -3.89 8.17
CA SER A 138 -13.30 -2.93 8.84
C SER A 138 -12.83 -1.47 8.74
N VAL A 139 -11.55 -1.28 8.37
CA VAL A 139 -10.91 0.02 8.18
C VAL A 139 -10.53 0.22 6.70
N LYS A 140 -10.25 1.47 6.30
CA LYS A 140 -9.70 1.73 4.96
C LYS A 140 -8.26 1.22 4.88
N PRO A 141 -7.84 0.68 3.73
CA PRO A 141 -6.44 0.33 3.52
C PRO A 141 -5.54 1.56 3.58
N GLY A 142 -4.29 1.38 4.00
CA GLY A 142 -3.32 2.46 4.18
C GLY A 142 -2.24 2.52 3.10
N ILE A 143 -1.65 3.70 2.91
CA ILE A 143 -0.40 3.87 2.17
C ILE A 143 0.72 3.20 2.98
N THR A 144 0.74 3.42 4.28
CA THR A 144 1.64 2.77 5.24
C THR A 144 0.88 2.14 6.39
N GLY A 145 1.58 1.36 7.22
CA GLY A 145 1.01 0.73 8.41
C GLY A 145 2.02 -0.20 9.09
N PRO A 146 1.68 -0.77 10.26
CA PRO A 146 2.62 -1.62 11.00
C PRO A 146 3.13 -2.83 10.21
N ALA A 147 2.24 -3.50 9.48
CA ALA A 147 2.62 -4.62 8.61
C ALA A 147 3.54 -4.16 7.46
N THR A 148 3.24 -3.02 6.83
CA THR A 148 4.08 -2.43 5.77
C THR A 148 5.47 -2.06 6.29
N LEU A 149 5.56 -1.52 7.50
CA LEU A 149 6.84 -1.18 8.13
C LEU A 149 7.66 -2.43 8.49
N LYS A 150 7.03 -3.46 9.05
CA LYS A 150 7.73 -4.71 9.38
C LYS A 150 8.27 -5.41 8.15
N PHE A 151 7.49 -5.44 7.08
CA PHE A 151 7.85 -6.11 5.83
C PHE A 151 8.32 -5.12 4.74
N LYS A 152 9.01 -4.03 5.13
CA LYS A 152 9.55 -3.05 4.17
C LYS A 152 10.50 -3.66 3.14
N ASN A 153 11.18 -4.75 3.49
CA ASN A 153 12.10 -5.50 2.65
C ASN A 153 11.49 -6.85 2.17
N GLU A 154 10.17 -6.92 1.98
CA GLU A 154 9.45 -8.15 1.61
C GLU A 154 10.02 -8.79 0.33
N GLU A 155 10.29 -7.98 -0.69
CA GLU A 155 10.86 -8.45 -1.96
C GLU A 155 12.22 -9.13 -1.75
N ASP A 156 13.03 -8.64 -0.82
CA ASP A 156 14.34 -9.20 -0.45
C ASP A 156 14.21 -10.52 0.35
N ILE A 157 13.22 -10.56 1.25
CA ILE A 157 12.93 -11.78 2.03
C ILE A 157 12.44 -12.88 1.10
N LEU A 158 11.51 -12.57 0.19
CA LEU A 158 10.95 -13.53 -0.75
C LEU A 158 11.96 -14.02 -1.78
N SER A 159 12.85 -13.16 -2.27
CA SER A 159 13.88 -13.54 -3.23
C SER A 159 14.89 -14.57 -2.70
N LYS A 160 15.00 -14.72 -1.37
CA LYS A 160 15.88 -15.69 -0.72
C LYS A 160 15.21 -17.06 -0.45
N GLN A 161 13.91 -17.19 -0.76
CA GLN A 161 13.15 -18.41 -0.50
C GLN A 161 13.15 -19.34 -1.73
N ASN A 162 13.24 -20.66 -1.48
CA ASN A 162 13.10 -21.67 -2.54
C ASN A 162 11.71 -21.64 -3.19
N ASN A 163 10.66 -21.25 -2.43
CA ASN A 163 9.30 -21.08 -2.92
C ASN A 163 8.71 -19.78 -2.34
N PRO A 164 8.92 -18.64 -3.01
CA PRO A 164 8.45 -17.33 -2.52
C PRO A 164 6.95 -17.29 -2.23
N LYS A 165 6.13 -17.86 -3.11
CA LYS A 165 4.67 -17.89 -2.95
C LYS A 165 4.24 -18.65 -1.70
N LYS A 166 4.77 -19.86 -1.53
CA LYS A 166 4.45 -20.69 -0.34
C LYS A 166 4.89 -20.02 0.95
N TYR A 167 6.06 -19.34 0.93
CA TYR A 167 6.55 -18.60 2.10
C TYR A 167 5.67 -17.39 2.40
N ASN A 168 5.27 -16.63 1.36
CA ASN A 168 4.32 -15.56 1.52
C ASN A 168 3.02 -16.05 2.17
N ASP A 169 2.41 -17.10 1.62
CA ASP A 169 1.10 -17.59 2.04
C ASP A 169 1.12 -18.19 3.45
N LYS A 170 2.23 -18.85 3.86
CA LYS A 170 2.31 -19.56 5.14
C LYS A 170 2.95 -18.77 6.28
N VAL A 171 3.77 -17.77 5.96
CA VAL A 171 4.54 -17.03 6.97
C VAL A 171 4.19 -15.54 6.94
N ILE A 172 4.42 -14.85 5.82
CA ILE A 172 4.28 -13.40 5.77
C ILE A 172 2.81 -12.98 5.90
N TRP A 173 1.93 -13.60 5.14
CA TRP A 173 0.52 -13.24 5.11
C TRP A 173 -0.19 -13.42 6.48
N PRO A 174 -0.06 -14.55 7.16
CA PRO A 174 -0.64 -14.70 8.52
C PRO A 174 -0.09 -13.65 9.49
N GLU A 175 1.20 -13.36 9.45
CA GLU A 175 1.80 -12.36 10.33
C GLU A 175 1.31 -10.93 10.02
N LYS A 176 1.12 -10.59 8.75
CA LYS A 176 0.49 -9.32 8.34
C LYS A 176 -0.93 -9.19 8.90
N ILE A 177 -1.71 -10.27 8.88
CA ILE A 177 -3.07 -10.29 9.46
C ILE A 177 -3.00 -9.96 10.95
N GLU A 178 -2.14 -10.63 11.72
CA GLU A 178 -2.02 -10.40 13.17
C GLU A 178 -1.60 -8.95 13.48
N LEU A 179 -0.60 -8.42 12.79
CA LEU A 179 -0.16 -7.04 12.96
C LEU A 179 -1.29 -6.04 12.67
N ASN A 180 -2.07 -6.29 11.63
CA ASN A 180 -3.18 -5.43 11.25
C ASN A 180 -4.35 -5.54 12.25
N LYS A 181 -4.62 -6.74 12.81
CA LYS A 181 -5.60 -6.92 13.88
C LYS A 181 -5.20 -6.13 15.12
N GLN A 182 -3.93 -6.23 15.52
CA GLN A 182 -3.42 -5.48 16.66
C GLN A 182 -3.48 -3.97 16.44
N TYR A 183 -3.12 -3.50 15.25
CA TYR A 183 -3.25 -2.09 14.89
C TYR A 183 -4.69 -1.58 15.06
N ILE A 184 -5.68 -2.33 14.61
CA ILE A 184 -7.09 -1.94 14.73
C ILE A 184 -7.55 -1.94 16.18
N LYS A 185 -7.12 -2.92 16.97
CA LYS A 185 -7.45 -3.04 18.39
C LYS A 185 -6.90 -1.87 19.20
N ASP A 186 -5.63 -1.52 18.95
CA ASP A 186 -4.87 -0.53 19.72
C ASP A 186 -4.75 0.81 18.98
N TRP A 187 -5.68 1.08 18.06
CA TRP A 187 -5.63 2.28 17.22
C TRP A 187 -5.61 3.56 18.05
N SER A 188 -4.66 4.41 17.75
CA SER A 188 -4.62 5.80 18.20
C SER A 188 -4.02 6.68 17.10
N LEU A 189 -4.38 7.97 17.08
CA LEU A 189 -3.81 8.93 16.14
C LEU A 189 -2.28 9.06 16.31
N ILE A 190 -1.79 8.93 17.54
CA ILE A 190 -0.35 8.95 17.84
C ILE A 190 0.36 7.78 17.16
N ASN A 191 -0.26 6.59 17.15
CA ASN A 191 0.30 5.43 16.46
C ASN A 191 0.32 5.63 14.94
N ASP A 192 -0.70 6.27 14.37
CA ASP A 192 -0.70 6.66 12.96
C ASP A 192 0.45 7.62 12.64
N ILE A 193 0.63 8.67 13.43
CA ILE A 193 1.75 9.61 13.28
C ILE A 193 3.09 8.88 13.37
N LYS A 194 3.28 7.99 14.35
CA LYS A 194 4.49 7.18 14.47
C LYS A 194 4.75 6.31 13.24
N CYS A 195 3.71 5.71 12.65
CA CYS A 195 3.84 4.93 11.41
C CYS A 195 4.30 5.81 10.24
N ILE A 196 3.72 7.01 10.08
CA ILE A 196 4.10 7.95 9.03
C ILE A 196 5.55 8.38 9.20
N VAL A 197 5.94 8.81 10.40
CA VAL A 197 7.31 9.24 10.70
C VAL A 197 8.31 8.11 10.39
N LYS A 198 8.04 6.88 10.86
CA LYS A 198 8.90 5.71 10.57
C LYS A 198 8.96 5.38 9.07
N THR A 199 7.92 5.68 8.30
CA THR A 199 7.93 5.47 6.86
C THR A 199 8.81 6.47 6.12
N ILE A 200 8.90 7.70 6.64
CA ILE A 200 9.68 8.79 6.04
C ILE A 200 11.16 8.69 6.42
N ILE A 201 11.44 8.38 7.70
CA ILE A 201 12.83 8.32 8.20
C ILE A 201 13.51 6.99 7.83
N GLY A 202 12.75 5.91 7.59
CA GLY A 202 13.25 4.58 7.22
C GLY A 202 13.29 3.63 8.36
#